data_258c8b7443dc13871112dc6947e6f963
#
_entry.id   258c8b7443dc13871112dc6947e6f963
#
_cell.length_a   1.000
_cell.length_b   1.000
_cell.length_c   1.000
_cell.angle_alpha   90.00
_cell.angle_beta   90.00
_cell.angle_gamma   90.00
#
_symmetry.space_group_name_H-M   'P 1'
#
loop_
_entity.id
_entity.type
_entity.pdbx_description
1 polymer ?
#
loop_
_entity_poly.entity_id
_entity_poly.type
_entity_poly.pdbx_seq_one_letter_code
_entity_poly.pdbx_strand_id
1 'polypeptide(L)'
;MRTERRVRRSDDPMTALHYQLAFARKEADLEAIVLADSSGCLVAGAGSWPVCEELAAYAPLIANGVVQNDASRVATVAENAEAHTFSIGGADVILCARGGAQNELLLRVAAGCRRILGAA
;
A
#
# COMPACT_ATOMS: atom_id res chain seq x y z
N MET A 1 16.69 4.28 28.06
CA MET A 1 16.25 5.18 27.01
C MET A 1 16.36 4.54 25.66
N ARG A 2 17.53 4.11 25.30
CA ARG A 2 17.69 3.47 24.01
C ARG A 2 16.89 2.19 23.90
N THR A 3 16.84 1.45 24.97
CA THR A 3 16.05 0.23 25.01
C THR A 3 14.60 0.57 24.77
N GLU A 4 14.16 1.63 25.37
CA GLU A 4 12.80 2.09 25.22
C GLU A 4 12.46 2.39 23.76
N ARG A 5 13.37 3.07 23.08
CA ARG A 5 13.13 3.41 21.70
C ARG A 5 13.07 2.18 20.82
N ARG A 6 13.93 1.21 21.10
CA ARG A 6 13.95 -0.01 20.35
C ARG A 6 12.69 -0.82 20.58
N VAL A 7 12.22 -0.86 21.81
CA VAL A 7 10.99 -1.55 22.14
C VAL A 7 9.82 -0.89 21.43
N ARG A 8 9.81 0.43 21.40
CA ARG A 8 8.72 1.15 20.76
C ARG A 8 8.66 0.83 19.29
N ARG A 9 9.82 0.74 18.62
CA ARG A 9 9.84 0.41 17.22
C ARG A 9 9.33 -0.99 16.98
N SER A 10 9.67 -1.92 17.87
CA SER A 10 9.20 -3.28 17.76
C SER A 10 7.72 -3.41 18.02
N ASP A 11 7.21 -2.57 18.93
CA ASP A 11 5.84 -2.70 19.39
C ASP A 11 4.86 -1.92 18.54
N ASP A 12 5.33 -1.23 17.53
CA ASP A 12 4.44 -0.40 16.73
C ASP A 12 4.58 -0.75 15.26
N PRO A 13 3.97 -1.86 14.85
CA PRO A 13 4.06 -2.28 13.45
C PRO A 13 3.44 -1.28 12.50
N MET A 14 2.45 -0.51 12.95
CA MET A 14 1.85 0.49 12.07
C MET A 14 2.82 1.60 11.73
N THR A 15 3.62 2.03 12.70
CA THR A 15 4.65 3.04 12.43
C THR A 15 5.69 2.49 11.47
N ALA A 16 6.12 1.25 11.68
CA ALA A 16 7.10 0.63 10.79
C ALA A 16 6.53 0.50 9.39
N LEU A 17 5.26 0.17 9.28
CA LEU A 17 4.60 0.02 8.00
C LEU A 17 4.55 1.35 7.25
N HIS A 18 4.21 2.42 7.96
CA HIS A 18 4.18 3.74 7.33
C HIS A 18 5.56 4.19 6.88
N TYR A 19 6.60 3.89 7.65
CA TYR A 19 7.96 4.19 7.23
C TYR A 19 8.34 3.43 5.97
N GLN A 20 7.94 2.16 5.91
CA GLN A 20 8.23 1.34 4.75
C GLN A 20 7.59 1.94 3.50
N LEU A 21 6.33 2.34 3.61
CA LEU A 21 5.62 2.90 2.48
C LEU A 21 6.16 4.27 2.10
N ALA A 22 6.47 5.09 3.09
CA ALA A 22 7.01 6.42 2.84
C ALA A 22 8.37 6.33 2.13
N PHE A 23 9.19 5.39 2.55
CA PHE A 23 10.49 5.18 1.92
C PHE A 23 10.32 4.75 0.47
N ALA A 24 9.42 3.82 0.22
CA ALA A 24 9.16 3.34 -1.13
C ALA A 24 8.64 4.45 -2.03
N ARG A 25 7.73 5.27 -1.48
CA ARG A 25 7.17 6.38 -2.23
C ARG A 25 8.26 7.34 -2.67
N LYS A 26 9.15 7.67 -1.76
CA LYS A 26 10.20 8.62 -2.06
C LYS A 26 11.22 8.04 -3.03
N GLU A 27 11.60 6.80 -2.82
CA GLU A 27 12.62 6.16 -3.63
C GLU A 27 12.18 6.01 -5.07
N ALA A 28 10.91 5.69 -5.30
CA ALA A 28 10.39 5.46 -6.62
C ALA A 28 9.64 6.65 -7.20
N ASP A 29 9.62 7.76 -6.48
CA ASP A 29 8.95 8.98 -6.92
C ASP A 29 7.49 8.72 -7.25
N LEU A 30 6.80 8.05 -6.35
CA LEU A 30 5.40 7.74 -6.54
C LEU A 30 4.53 8.87 -6.03
N GLU A 31 3.36 9.02 -6.64
CA GLU A 31 2.37 9.96 -6.12
C GLU A 31 1.82 9.46 -4.80
N ALA A 32 1.51 8.17 -4.72
CA ALA A 32 1.00 7.57 -3.51
C ALA A 32 1.23 6.07 -3.54
N ILE A 33 1.33 5.47 -2.36
CA ILE A 33 1.35 4.04 -2.22
C ILE A 33 0.55 3.70 -0.97
N VAL A 34 -0.34 2.72 -1.08
CA VAL A 34 -1.26 2.39 0.01
C VAL A 34 -1.32 0.88 0.21
N LEU A 35 -1.65 0.51 1.43
CA LEU A 35 -2.02 -0.85 1.75
C LEU A 35 -3.50 -0.81 2.15
N ALA A 36 -4.32 -1.58 1.46
CA ALA A 36 -5.75 -1.61 1.68
C ALA A 36 -6.19 -3.02 2.00
N ASP A 37 -7.31 -3.16 2.69
CA ASP A 37 -7.89 -4.48 2.86
C ASP A 37 -8.77 -4.81 1.66
N SER A 38 -9.34 -6.00 1.65
CA SER A 38 -10.08 -6.46 0.49
C SER A 38 -11.38 -5.71 0.27
N SER A 39 -11.83 -4.94 1.24
CA SER A 39 -13.04 -4.14 1.08
C SER A 39 -12.73 -2.71 0.65
N GLY A 40 -11.47 -2.37 0.50
CA GLY A 40 -11.10 -1.04 0.05
C GLY A 40 -10.87 -0.05 1.17
N CYS A 41 -10.69 -0.54 2.39
CA CYS A 41 -10.38 0.32 3.51
C CYS A 41 -8.89 0.53 3.61
N LEU A 42 -8.49 1.76 3.81
CA LEU A 42 -7.08 2.13 3.91
C LEU A 42 -6.50 1.63 5.23
N VAL A 43 -5.46 0.82 5.13
CA VAL A 43 -4.74 0.33 6.31
C VAL A 43 -3.57 1.24 6.61
N ALA A 44 -2.79 1.58 5.60
CA ALA A 44 -1.64 2.45 5.74
C ALA A 44 -1.33 3.06 4.39
N GLY A 45 -0.68 4.22 4.39
CA GLY A 45 -0.36 4.84 3.12
C GLY A 45 0.67 5.93 3.26
N ALA A 46 1.23 6.32 2.13
CA ALA A 46 2.14 7.45 2.01
C ALA A 46 1.72 8.26 0.80
N GLY A 47 1.65 9.57 0.97
CA GLY A 47 1.17 10.48 -0.03
C GLY A 47 0.11 11.37 0.57
N SER A 48 -0.52 12.22 -0.24
CA SER A 48 -1.58 13.05 0.29
C SER A 48 -2.77 12.17 0.68
N TRP A 49 -3.42 12.55 1.78
CA TRP A 49 -4.44 11.69 2.36
C TRP A 49 -5.62 11.44 1.42
N PRO A 50 -6.17 12.46 0.74
CA PRO A 50 -7.27 12.20 -0.18
C PRO A 50 -6.90 11.24 -1.30
N VAL A 51 -5.68 11.33 -1.81
CA VAL A 51 -5.23 10.43 -2.86
C VAL A 51 -5.12 9.02 -2.31
N CYS A 52 -4.58 8.87 -1.10
CA CYS A 52 -4.44 7.56 -0.50
C CYS A 52 -5.79 6.91 -0.26
N GLU A 53 -6.76 7.67 0.23
CA GLU A 53 -8.08 7.11 0.48
C GLU A 53 -8.77 6.69 -0.81
N GLU A 54 -8.63 7.50 -1.84
CA GLU A 54 -9.23 7.16 -3.13
C GLU A 54 -8.57 5.93 -3.73
N LEU A 55 -7.24 5.88 -3.65
CA LEU A 55 -6.51 4.75 -4.21
C LEU A 55 -6.86 3.46 -3.48
N ALA A 56 -6.98 3.53 -2.16
CA ALA A 56 -7.36 2.36 -1.37
C ALA A 56 -8.76 1.89 -1.73
N ALA A 57 -9.69 2.81 -1.91
CA ALA A 57 -11.07 2.46 -2.24
C ALA A 57 -11.15 1.71 -3.55
N TYR A 58 -10.32 2.06 -4.50
CA TYR A 58 -10.34 1.43 -5.82
C TYR A 58 -9.35 0.27 -5.95
N ALA A 59 -8.51 0.05 -4.93
CA ALA A 59 -7.50 -0.99 -5.02
C ALA A 59 -8.07 -2.38 -5.34
N PRO A 60 -9.17 -2.80 -4.71
CA PRO A 60 -9.72 -4.12 -5.07
C PRO A 60 -10.14 -4.21 -6.53
N LEU A 61 -10.67 -3.14 -7.08
CA LEU A 61 -11.08 -3.13 -8.48
C LEU A 61 -9.87 -3.17 -9.40
N ILE A 62 -8.84 -2.42 -9.05
CA ILE A 62 -7.62 -2.41 -9.84
C ILE A 62 -6.95 -3.79 -9.79
N ALA A 63 -6.89 -4.37 -8.60
CA ALA A 63 -6.25 -5.68 -8.43
C ALA A 63 -6.97 -6.77 -9.21
N ASN A 64 -8.28 -6.65 -9.34
CA ASN A 64 -9.07 -7.65 -10.04
C ASN A 64 -9.24 -7.36 -11.52
N GLY A 65 -8.64 -6.29 -12.01
CA GLY A 65 -8.73 -5.95 -13.40
C GLY A 65 -10.13 -5.56 -13.85
N VAL A 66 -10.95 -5.08 -12.93
CA VAL A 66 -12.33 -4.73 -13.23
C VAL A 66 -12.46 -3.33 -13.79
N VAL A 67 -11.34 -2.69 -14.07
CA VAL A 67 -11.35 -1.34 -14.62
C VAL A 67 -11.73 -1.41 -16.07
N GLN A 68 -12.83 -0.78 -16.38
CA GLN A 68 -13.33 -0.76 -17.74
C GLN A 68 -12.77 0.45 -18.49
N ASN A 69 -12.99 0.45 -19.74
CA ASN A 69 -12.41 1.42 -20.65
C ASN A 69 -13.31 2.63 -20.81
N ASP A 70 -13.87 3.12 -19.76
CA ASP A 70 -14.75 4.26 -19.89
C ASP A 70 -14.13 5.46 -19.18
N ALA A 71 -14.92 6.51 -19.05
CA ALA A 71 -14.45 7.74 -18.44
C ALA A 71 -14.73 7.77 -16.95
N SER A 72 -14.83 6.61 -16.33
CA SER A 72 -15.12 6.55 -14.91
C SER A 72 -13.92 7.03 -14.10
N ARG A 73 -14.21 7.41 -12.87
CA ARG A 73 -13.15 7.83 -11.96
C ARG A 73 -12.18 6.70 -11.68
N VAL A 74 -12.70 5.46 -11.62
CA VAL A 74 -11.87 4.29 -11.40
C VAL A 74 -10.83 4.16 -12.50
N ALA A 75 -11.27 4.31 -13.75
CA ALA A 75 -10.33 4.19 -14.86
C ALA A 75 -9.27 5.29 -14.80
N THR A 76 -9.65 6.50 -14.43
CA THR A 76 -8.70 7.59 -14.30
C THR A 76 -7.66 7.31 -13.23
N VAL A 77 -8.11 6.82 -12.07
CA VAL A 77 -7.18 6.52 -10.98
C VAL A 77 -6.27 5.36 -11.36
N ALA A 78 -6.81 4.37 -12.08
CA ALA A 78 -6.05 3.17 -12.43
C ALA A 78 -5.02 3.42 -13.52
N GLU A 79 -5.08 4.54 -14.18
CA GLU A 79 -4.28 4.80 -15.36
C GLU A 79 -2.78 4.62 -15.11
N ASN A 80 -2.30 5.08 -13.98
CA ASN A 80 -0.90 4.94 -13.62
C ASN A 80 -0.73 4.20 -12.29
N ALA A 81 -1.62 3.26 -12.04
CA ALA A 81 -1.61 2.55 -10.77
C ALA A 81 -1.39 1.06 -11.00
N GLU A 82 -0.73 0.44 -10.04
CA GLU A 82 -0.52 -1.00 -10.04
C GLU A 82 -0.89 -1.54 -8.68
N ALA A 83 -1.41 -2.76 -8.65
CA ALA A 83 -1.86 -3.38 -7.42
C ALA A 83 -1.32 -4.79 -7.31
N HIS A 84 -1.03 -5.20 -6.08
CA HIS A 84 -0.54 -6.54 -5.79
C HIS A 84 -1.25 -7.05 -4.55
N THR A 85 -1.93 -8.18 -4.70
CA THR A 85 -2.68 -8.80 -3.60
C THR A 85 -1.82 -9.85 -2.94
N PHE A 86 -1.82 -9.87 -1.61
CA PHE A 86 -1.13 -10.91 -0.87
C PHE A 86 -1.86 -11.14 0.44
N SER A 87 -1.48 -12.22 1.13
CA SER A 87 -2.18 -12.62 2.35
C SER A 87 -1.30 -12.45 3.56
N ILE A 88 -1.90 -12.01 4.65
CA ILE A 88 -1.24 -11.92 5.94
C ILE A 88 -2.19 -12.53 6.96
N GLY A 89 -1.77 -13.63 7.60
CA GLY A 89 -2.60 -14.26 8.62
C GLY A 89 -3.97 -14.69 8.12
N GLY A 90 -4.06 -15.08 6.86
CA GLY A 90 -5.32 -15.53 6.30
C GLY A 90 -6.20 -14.43 5.75
N ALA A 91 -5.79 -13.20 5.88
CA ALA A 91 -6.56 -12.07 5.35
C ALA A 91 -5.87 -11.52 4.11
N ASP A 92 -6.64 -11.21 3.09
CA ASP A 92 -6.10 -10.62 1.88
C ASP A 92 -5.96 -9.13 2.03
N VAL A 93 -4.80 -8.63 1.61
CA VAL A 93 -4.55 -7.19 1.57
C VAL A 93 -4.01 -6.86 0.19
N ILE A 94 -4.13 -5.59 -0.17
CA ILE A 94 -3.77 -5.13 -1.50
C ILE A 94 -2.83 -3.96 -1.35
N LEU A 95 -1.63 -4.11 -1.94
CA LEU A 95 -0.68 -3.02 -2.02
C LEU A 95 -0.87 -2.36 -3.36
N CYS A 96 -1.15 -1.06 -3.37
CA CYS A 96 -1.46 -0.34 -4.58
C CYS A 96 -0.65 0.93 -4.64
N ALA A 97 -0.01 1.18 -5.78
CA ALA A 97 0.83 2.36 -5.96
C ALA A 97 0.43 3.08 -7.22
N ARG A 98 0.57 4.40 -7.21
CA ARG A 98 0.23 5.25 -8.33
C ARG A 98 1.38 6.19 -8.63
N GLY A 99 1.63 6.40 -9.92
CA GLY A 99 2.64 7.37 -10.32
C GLY A 99 3.95 6.75 -10.71
N GLY A 100 3.94 5.72 -11.53
CA GLY A 100 5.16 5.14 -12.05
C GLY A 100 5.62 3.89 -11.32
N ALA A 101 4.72 3.28 -10.59
CA ALA A 101 5.05 2.06 -9.87
C ALA A 101 5.49 0.96 -10.81
N GLN A 102 6.29 0.05 -10.29
CA GLN A 102 6.77 -1.10 -11.01
C GLN A 102 6.51 -2.35 -10.20
N ASN A 103 6.28 -3.44 -10.91
CA ASN A 103 5.93 -4.70 -10.26
C ASN A 103 7.01 -5.14 -9.27
N GLU A 104 8.25 -4.98 -9.63
CA GLU A 104 9.35 -5.37 -8.76
C GLU A 104 9.32 -4.59 -7.46
N LEU A 105 9.04 -3.30 -7.55
CA LEU A 105 8.95 -2.47 -6.37
C LEU A 105 7.82 -2.96 -5.47
N LEU A 106 6.66 -3.22 -6.05
CA LEU A 106 5.51 -3.67 -5.27
C LEU A 106 5.80 -5.01 -4.60
N LEU A 107 6.48 -5.90 -5.28
CA LEU A 107 6.83 -7.20 -4.68
C LEU A 107 7.76 -7.03 -3.49
N ARG A 108 8.75 -6.16 -3.62
CA ARG A 108 9.67 -5.91 -2.52
C ARG A 108 8.98 -5.26 -1.34
N VAL A 109 8.13 -4.29 -1.61
CA VAL A 109 7.40 -3.60 -0.55
C VAL A 109 6.41 -4.55 0.11
N ALA A 110 5.75 -5.39 -0.67
CA ALA A 110 4.82 -6.37 -0.13
C ALA A 110 5.53 -7.33 0.83
N ALA A 111 6.74 -7.77 0.46
CA ALA A 111 7.52 -8.63 1.33
C ALA A 111 7.86 -7.93 2.64
N GLY A 112 8.19 -6.63 2.57
CA GLY A 112 8.45 -5.85 3.76
C GLY A 112 7.24 -5.69 4.63
N CYS A 113 6.09 -5.42 4.02
CA CYS A 113 4.84 -5.30 4.75
C CYS A 113 4.46 -6.62 5.43
N ARG A 114 4.62 -7.73 4.70
CA ARG A 114 4.31 -9.03 5.26
C ARG A 114 5.21 -9.33 6.46
N ARG A 115 6.48 -8.96 6.35
CA ARG A 115 7.41 -9.18 7.44
C ARG A 115 7.01 -8.37 8.67
N ILE A 116 6.65 -7.12 8.47
CA ILE A 116 6.27 -6.24 9.58
C ILE A 116 4.98 -6.72 10.23
N LEU A 117 3.95 -6.97 9.44
CA LEU A 117 2.66 -7.35 9.99
C LEU A 117 2.65 -8.79 10.46
N GLY A 118 3.39 -9.65 9.80
CA GLY A 118 3.46 -11.04 10.21
C GLY A 118 4.23 -11.24 11.51
N ALA A 119 5.14 -10.33 11.83
CA ALA A 119 5.89 -10.42 13.08
C ALA A 119 5.10 -9.82 14.24
N ALA A 120 4.08 -9.05 13.94
CA ALA A 120 3.29 -8.47 14.99
C ALA A 120 2.27 -9.47 15.51
#